data_b3f0420859d74218f636735a040bf2ce
#
_entry.id   b3f0420859d74218f636735a040bf2ce
#
_cell.length_a   1.000
_cell.length_b   1.000
_cell.length_c   1.000
_cell.angle_alpha   90.00
_cell.angle_beta   90.00
_cell.angle_gamma   90.00
#
_symmetry.space_group_name_H-M   'P 1'
#
loop_
_entity.id
_entity.type
_entity.pdbx_description
1 polymer ?
#
loop_
_entity_poly.entity_id
_entity_poly.type
_entity_poly.pdbx_seq_one_letter_code
_entity_poly.pdbx_strand_id
1 'polypeptide(L)'
;MHDVAIGYINLAVTDFARSVAFYRDNLGLPLLFSDENFQFAAFRAGAIRFAVVGGPESKKMREAKGGDVHAGIAFCVPDVDAAYRELAAKGVRFTMTPAKQPWGGYMALFADPDGNIFYLYTPPQLT
;
A
#
# COMPACT_ATOMS: atom_id res chain seq x y z
N MET A 1 27.79 7.63 -0.53
CA MET A 1 27.23 6.33 -0.84
C MET A 1 27.33 6.05 -2.34
N HIS A 2 27.81 4.87 -2.70
CA HIS A 2 27.89 4.44 -4.09
C HIS A 2 27.04 3.18 -4.25
N ASP A 3 26.44 3.02 -5.42
CA ASP A 3 25.68 1.82 -5.79
C ASP A 3 24.54 1.51 -4.80
N VAL A 4 23.85 2.55 -4.34
CA VAL A 4 22.74 2.42 -3.42
C VAL A 4 21.42 2.26 -4.18
N ALA A 5 20.54 1.43 -3.65
CA ALA A 5 19.17 1.28 -4.16
C ALA A 5 18.22 1.13 -2.98
N ILE A 6 16.94 1.46 -3.22
CA ILE A 6 15.90 1.14 -2.26
C ILE A 6 15.57 -0.35 -2.44
N GLY A 7 15.91 -1.15 -1.42
CA GLY A 7 15.65 -2.59 -1.47
C GLY A 7 14.23 -2.93 -1.03
N TYR A 8 13.80 -2.35 0.07
CA TYR A 8 12.48 -2.59 0.67
C TYR A 8 11.85 -1.31 1.14
N ILE A 9 10.53 -1.27 1.06
CA ILE A 9 9.71 -0.34 1.83
C ILE A 9 8.96 -1.20 2.84
N ASN A 10 9.19 -0.98 4.12
CA ASN A 10 8.60 -1.77 5.20
C ASN A 10 7.47 -0.99 5.87
N LEU A 11 6.33 -1.63 6.03
CA LEU A 11 5.17 -1.05 6.68
C LEU A 11 4.85 -1.84 7.94
N ALA A 12 4.79 -1.15 9.07
CA ALA A 12 4.38 -1.76 10.33
C ALA A 12 2.87 -2.00 10.33
N VAL A 13 2.46 -3.19 10.73
CA VAL A 13 1.05 -3.59 10.76
C VAL A 13 0.68 -4.16 12.12
N THR A 14 -0.60 -4.09 12.48
CA THR A 14 -1.09 -4.57 13.78
C THR A 14 -1.54 -6.02 13.77
N ASP A 15 -2.01 -6.51 12.63
CA ASP A 15 -2.48 -7.89 12.43
C ASP A 15 -1.82 -8.43 11.17
N PHE A 16 -0.78 -9.22 11.35
CA PHE A 16 0.04 -9.70 10.24
C PHE A 16 -0.76 -10.50 9.21
N ALA A 17 -1.53 -11.49 9.67
CA ALA A 17 -2.29 -12.35 8.76
C ALA A 17 -3.31 -11.57 7.95
N ARG A 18 -4.01 -10.64 8.59
CA ARG A 18 -4.98 -9.77 7.93
C ARG A 18 -4.32 -8.87 6.90
N SER A 19 -3.16 -8.31 7.22
CA SER A 19 -2.43 -7.45 6.31
C SER A 19 -1.89 -8.22 5.11
N VAL A 20 -1.33 -9.41 5.33
CA VAL A 20 -0.88 -10.26 4.21
C VAL A 20 -2.04 -10.56 3.27
N ALA A 21 -3.19 -10.93 3.80
CA ALA A 21 -4.37 -11.22 2.99
C ALA A 21 -4.81 -9.98 2.19
N PHE A 22 -4.77 -8.80 2.79
CA PHE A 22 -5.16 -7.56 2.11
C PHE A 22 -4.25 -7.28 0.91
N TYR A 23 -2.95 -7.27 1.10
CA TYR A 23 -2.02 -6.92 0.03
C TYR A 23 -1.96 -7.99 -1.06
N ARG A 24 -2.09 -9.26 -0.68
CA ARG A 24 -2.11 -10.37 -1.63
C ARG A 24 -3.43 -10.45 -2.40
N ASP A 25 -4.56 -10.45 -1.67
CA ASP A 25 -5.87 -10.79 -2.25
C ASP A 25 -6.65 -9.57 -2.71
N ASN A 26 -6.65 -8.48 -1.92
CA ASN A 26 -7.37 -7.26 -2.30
C ASN A 26 -6.57 -6.43 -3.31
N LEU A 27 -5.31 -6.15 -3.04
CA LEU A 27 -4.48 -5.38 -3.95
C LEU A 27 -3.90 -6.23 -5.08
N GLY A 28 -3.81 -7.55 -4.89
CA GLY A 28 -3.29 -8.44 -5.92
C GLY A 28 -1.78 -8.34 -6.11
N LEU A 29 -1.04 -7.89 -5.11
CA LEU A 29 0.42 -7.84 -5.21
C LEU A 29 1.00 -9.25 -5.13
N PRO A 30 1.91 -9.62 -6.05
CA PRO A 30 2.55 -10.93 -5.98
C PRO A 30 3.32 -11.10 -4.67
N LEU A 31 2.99 -12.13 -3.90
CA LEU A 31 3.70 -12.46 -2.68
C LEU A 31 5.02 -13.14 -3.05
N LEU A 32 6.14 -12.57 -2.63
CA LEU A 32 7.47 -13.12 -2.88
C LEU A 32 7.84 -14.17 -1.84
N PHE A 33 7.64 -13.83 -0.56
CA PHE A 33 7.76 -14.80 0.53
C PHE A 33 7.08 -14.26 1.79
N SER A 34 6.81 -15.16 2.73
CA SER A 34 6.22 -14.83 4.02
C SER A 34 6.86 -15.69 5.10
N ASP A 35 7.24 -15.07 6.21
CA ASP A 35 7.77 -15.76 7.40
C ASP A 35 6.85 -15.44 8.57
N GLU A 36 6.06 -16.43 8.98
CA GLU A 36 5.08 -16.25 10.06
C GLU A 36 5.74 -16.11 11.43
N ASN A 37 6.92 -16.73 11.61
CA ASN A 37 7.61 -16.68 12.90
C ASN A 37 8.13 -15.27 13.20
N PHE A 38 8.71 -14.62 12.20
CA PHE A 38 9.17 -13.23 12.31
C PHE A 38 8.11 -12.22 11.90
N GLN A 39 6.98 -12.68 11.37
CA GLN A 39 5.89 -11.85 10.87
C GLN A 39 6.40 -10.82 9.86
N PHE A 40 7.01 -11.33 8.81
CA PHE A 40 7.52 -10.53 7.71
C PHE A 40 7.04 -11.12 6.39
N ALA A 41 6.42 -10.30 5.55
CA ALA A 41 5.98 -10.72 4.21
C ALA A 41 6.38 -9.67 3.19
N ALA A 42 6.96 -10.11 2.08
CA ALA A 42 7.41 -9.24 1.01
C ALA A 42 6.60 -9.48 -0.26
N PHE A 43 6.21 -8.39 -0.89
CA PHE A 43 5.44 -8.37 -2.14
C PHE A 43 6.21 -7.63 -3.20
N ARG A 44 5.94 -7.97 -4.46
CA ARG A 44 6.46 -7.20 -5.58
C ARG A 44 5.51 -6.06 -5.92
N ALA A 45 6.05 -4.84 -5.99
CA ALA A 45 5.32 -3.66 -6.46
C ALA A 45 6.21 -2.97 -7.49
N GLY A 46 6.09 -3.38 -8.77
CA GLY A 46 7.00 -2.94 -9.82
C GLY A 46 8.43 -3.39 -9.55
N ALA A 47 9.38 -2.46 -9.54
CA ALA A 47 10.78 -2.74 -9.25
C ALA A 47 11.11 -2.72 -7.75
N ILE A 48 10.14 -2.40 -6.89
CA ILE A 48 10.35 -2.25 -5.45
C ILE A 48 9.71 -3.42 -4.72
N ARG A 49 10.35 -3.86 -3.65
CA ARG A 49 9.76 -4.82 -2.73
C ARG A 49 9.04 -4.07 -1.61
N PHE A 50 7.76 -4.34 -1.51
CA PHE A 50 6.89 -3.78 -0.48
C PHE A 50 6.67 -4.86 0.57
N ALA A 51 7.01 -4.56 1.83
CA ALA A 51 6.91 -5.55 2.89
C ALA A 51 6.00 -5.06 4.02
N VAL A 52 5.33 -6.02 4.66
CA VAL A 52 4.59 -5.78 5.88
C VAL A 52 5.31 -6.48 7.03
N VAL A 53 5.42 -5.80 8.16
CA VAL A 53 6.14 -6.26 9.34
C VAL A 53 5.20 -6.23 10.53
N GLY A 54 4.97 -7.40 11.10
CA GLY A 54 4.13 -7.56 12.29
C GLY A 54 4.96 -7.74 13.56
N GLY A 55 4.30 -8.25 14.59
CA GLY A 55 4.92 -8.47 15.88
C GLY A 55 4.68 -7.33 16.86
N PRO A 56 5.06 -7.54 18.15
CA PRO A 56 4.73 -6.58 19.21
C PRO A 56 5.27 -5.17 18.98
N GLU A 57 6.49 -5.03 18.49
CA GLU A 57 7.10 -3.72 18.25
C GLU A 57 6.41 -2.99 17.11
N SER A 58 6.16 -3.68 16.00
CA SER A 58 5.45 -3.10 14.85
C SER A 58 4.02 -2.69 15.22
N LYS A 59 3.33 -3.52 15.97
CA LYS A 59 1.99 -3.21 16.47
C LYS A 59 1.99 -1.93 17.30
N LYS A 60 2.93 -1.82 18.24
CA LYS A 60 3.12 -0.63 19.06
C LYS A 60 3.39 0.61 18.22
N MET A 61 4.31 0.50 17.28
CA MET A 61 4.68 1.62 16.40
C MET A 61 3.48 2.11 15.60
N ARG A 62 2.69 1.18 15.05
CA ARG A 62 1.51 1.58 14.27
C ARG A 62 0.42 2.18 15.14
N GLU A 63 0.15 1.56 16.29
CA GLU A 63 -0.88 2.05 17.22
C GLU A 63 -0.55 3.43 17.77
N ALA A 64 0.73 3.73 17.98
CA ALA A 64 1.18 5.03 18.46
C ALA A 64 0.86 6.18 17.49
N LYS A 65 0.69 5.89 16.21
CA LYS A 65 0.33 6.90 15.22
C LYS A 65 -1.15 7.27 15.22
N GLY A 66 -1.99 6.49 15.90
CA GLY A 66 -3.42 6.73 15.96
C GLY A 66 -4.18 6.17 14.77
N GLY A 67 -5.27 6.82 14.38
CA GLY A 67 -6.17 6.35 13.32
C GLY A 67 -5.58 6.36 11.92
N ASP A 68 -6.29 6.98 10.98
CA ASP A 68 -5.83 7.05 9.59
C ASP A 68 -4.56 7.89 9.47
N VAL A 69 -3.54 7.33 8.80
CA VAL A 69 -2.24 7.98 8.63
C VAL A 69 -1.77 7.79 7.19
N HIS A 70 -1.36 8.87 6.54
CA HIS A 70 -0.78 8.78 5.20
C HIS A 70 0.55 8.05 5.25
N ALA A 71 0.66 6.99 4.45
CA ALA A 71 1.87 6.18 4.37
C ALA A 71 2.98 6.86 3.56
N GLY A 72 2.63 7.86 2.76
CA GLY A 72 3.58 8.51 1.86
C GLY A 72 3.98 7.63 0.67
N ILE A 73 3.12 6.68 0.31
CA ILE A 73 3.36 5.71 -0.75
C ILE A 73 2.26 5.86 -1.80
N ALA A 74 2.66 5.91 -3.05
CA ALA A 74 1.74 6.01 -4.17
C ALA A 74 1.87 4.76 -5.06
N PHE A 75 0.75 4.09 -5.28
CA PHE A 75 0.67 3.01 -6.24
C PHE A 75 0.25 3.57 -7.59
N CYS A 76 1.09 3.36 -8.60
CA CYS A 76 0.84 3.83 -9.96
C CYS A 76 0.14 2.73 -10.75
N VAL A 77 -0.97 3.08 -11.39
CA VAL A 77 -1.75 2.15 -12.22
C VAL A 77 -2.05 2.78 -13.57
N PRO A 78 -2.28 1.97 -14.60
CA PRO A 78 -2.62 2.51 -15.92
C PRO A 78 -3.98 3.22 -15.96
N ASP A 79 -4.94 2.77 -15.15
CA ASP A 79 -6.31 3.29 -15.16
C ASP A 79 -6.84 3.33 -13.72
N VAL A 80 -6.88 4.53 -13.13
CA VAL A 80 -7.32 4.71 -11.74
C VAL A 80 -8.79 4.32 -11.56
N ASP A 81 -9.66 4.66 -12.52
CA ASP A 81 -11.09 4.34 -12.41
C ASP A 81 -11.32 2.83 -12.40
N ALA A 82 -10.63 2.09 -13.27
CA ALA A 82 -10.73 0.63 -13.33
C ALA A 82 -10.22 0.00 -12.03
N ALA A 83 -9.07 0.46 -11.53
CA ALA A 83 -8.51 -0.02 -10.27
C ALA A 83 -9.43 0.31 -9.10
N TYR A 84 -9.99 1.51 -9.07
CA TYR A 84 -10.96 1.91 -8.05
C TYR A 84 -12.16 0.96 -8.02
N ARG A 85 -12.77 0.70 -9.17
CA ARG A 85 -13.94 -0.19 -9.24
C ARG A 85 -13.61 -1.60 -8.74
N GLU A 86 -12.46 -2.12 -9.13
CA GLU A 86 -12.01 -3.44 -8.71
C GLU A 86 -11.79 -3.51 -7.20
N LEU A 87 -11.05 -2.55 -6.65
CA LEU A 87 -10.75 -2.52 -5.22
C LEU A 87 -11.99 -2.26 -4.38
N ALA A 88 -12.85 -1.33 -4.80
CA ALA A 88 -14.10 -1.05 -4.10
C ALA A 88 -15.02 -2.27 -4.06
N ALA A 89 -15.07 -3.05 -5.16
CA ALA A 89 -15.85 -4.28 -5.21
C ALA A 89 -15.32 -5.34 -4.23
N LYS A 90 -14.05 -5.30 -3.89
CA LYS A 90 -13.43 -6.19 -2.89
C LYS A 90 -13.54 -5.64 -1.46
N GLY A 91 -14.22 -4.52 -1.27
CA GLY A 91 -14.44 -3.93 0.05
C GLY A 91 -13.33 -3.02 0.54
N VAL A 92 -12.40 -2.61 -0.32
CA VAL A 92 -11.36 -1.65 0.06
C VAL A 92 -11.97 -0.29 0.33
N ARG A 93 -11.61 0.33 1.45
CA ARG A 93 -12.13 1.62 1.86
C ARG A 93 -11.38 2.74 1.16
N PHE A 94 -12.10 3.62 0.48
CA PHE A 94 -11.53 4.82 -0.14
C PHE A 94 -11.87 6.04 0.70
N THR A 95 -10.84 6.82 1.02
CA THR A 95 -11.03 8.09 1.73
C THR A 95 -11.19 9.26 0.76
N MET A 96 -10.77 9.06 -0.50
CA MET A 96 -11.05 9.98 -1.59
C MET A 96 -11.30 9.16 -2.86
N THR A 97 -12.44 9.37 -3.50
CA THR A 97 -12.75 8.74 -4.79
C THR A 97 -11.93 9.40 -5.91
N PRO A 98 -11.78 8.74 -7.07
CA PRO A 98 -10.96 9.29 -8.15
C PRO A 98 -11.33 10.70 -8.54
N ALA A 99 -10.35 11.58 -8.60
CA ALA A 99 -10.53 12.98 -8.95
C ALA A 99 -9.29 13.55 -9.60
N LYS A 100 -9.52 14.46 -10.54
CA LYS A 100 -8.44 15.21 -11.18
C LYS A 100 -7.86 16.21 -10.19
N GLN A 101 -6.55 16.30 -10.16
CA GLN A 101 -5.83 17.18 -9.26
C GLN A 101 -5.40 18.46 -9.96
N PRO A 102 -5.19 19.56 -9.21
CA PRO A 102 -4.76 20.84 -9.81
C PRO A 102 -3.47 20.74 -10.60
N TRP A 103 -2.58 19.83 -10.21
CA TRP A 103 -1.29 19.62 -10.90
C TRP A 103 -1.41 18.69 -12.12
N GLY A 104 -2.62 18.27 -12.48
CA GLY A 104 -2.89 17.52 -13.70
C GLY A 104 -2.98 16.00 -13.55
N GLY A 105 -2.61 15.46 -12.40
CA GLY A 105 -2.73 14.03 -12.13
C GLY A 105 -4.16 13.63 -11.80
N TYR A 106 -4.45 12.33 -11.91
CA TYR A 106 -5.73 11.75 -11.56
C TYR A 106 -5.50 10.69 -10.49
N MET A 107 -6.14 10.84 -9.34
CA MET A 107 -5.82 9.98 -8.20
C MET A 107 -7.00 9.73 -7.29
N ALA A 108 -6.85 8.68 -6.48
CA ALA A 108 -7.74 8.34 -5.37
C ALA A 108 -6.88 8.05 -4.13
N LEU A 109 -7.51 8.00 -2.97
CA LEU A 109 -6.87 7.59 -1.72
C LEU A 109 -7.61 6.39 -1.15
N PHE A 110 -6.88 5.36 -0.76
CA PHE A 110 -7.48 4.19 -0.12
C PHE A 110 -6.71 3.80 1.13
N ALA A 111 -7.38 3.06 1.98
CA ALA A 111 -6.83 2.62 3.26
C ALA A 111 -6.61 1.11 3.30
N ASP A 112 -5.54 0.68 3.94
CA ASP A 112 -5.38 -0.71 4.33
C ASP A 112 -6.16 -1.00 5.64
N PRO A 113 -6.15 -2.25 6.14
CA PRO A 113 -6.90 -2.58 7.37
C PRO A 113 -6.51 -1.79 8.62
N ASP A 114 -5.28 -1.28 8.67
CA ASP A 114 -4.79 -0.49 9.80
C ASP A 114 -5.09 1.00 9.68
N GLY A 115 -5.61 1.44 8.53
CA GLY A 115 -5.79 2.87 8.26
C GLY A 115 -4.56 3.54 7.68
N ASN A 116 -3.63 2.78 7.12
CA ASN A 116 -2.55 3.35 6.33
C ASN A 116 -3.13 3.80 5.00
N ILE A 117 -3.00 5.09 4.69
CA ILE A 117 -3.59 5.71 3.51
C ILE A 117 -2.56 5.76 2.40
N PHE A 118 -2.95 5.27 1.24
CA PHE A 118 -2.12 5.22 0.03
C PHE A 118 -2.72 6.06 -1.06
N TYR A 119 -1.86 6.60 -1.92
CA TYR A 119 -2.28 7.20 -3.18
C TYR A 119 -2.43 6.10 -4.22
N LEU A 120 -3.46 6.21 -5.03
CA LEU A 120 -3.66 5.40 -6.23
C LEU A 120 -3.74 6.38 -7.39
N TYR A 121 -2.80 6.33 -8.34
CA TYR A 121 -2.71 7.39 -9.32
C TYR A 121 -2.25 6.91 -10.68
N THR A 122 -2.59 7.69 -11.69
CA THR A 122 -1.99 7.63 -13.01
C THR A 122 -1.26 8.95 -13.23
N PRO A 123 0.03 8.92 -13.54
CA PRO A 123 0.78 10.15 -13.75
C PRO A 123 0.27 10.90 -14.98
N PRO A 124 0.47 12.23 -15.04
CA PRO A 124 0.18 12.98 -16.26
C PRO A 124 0.97 12.38 -17.41
N GLN A 125 0.33 12.30 -18.57
CA GLN A 125 1.05 11.84 -19.76
C GLN A 125 2.13 12.84 -20.13
N LEU A 126 3.36 12.34 -20.22
CA LEU A 126 4.47 13.12 -20.73
C LEU A 126 4.49 12.98 -22.26
N THR A 127 3.91 13.94 -22.90
CA THR A 127 3.90 14.00 -24.36
C THR A 127 4.89 15.00 -24.87
#